data_0cb5125b54f5f7fd9276554c7301902e
#
_entry.id   0cb5125b54f5f7fd9276554c7301902e
#
_cell.length_a   1.000
_cell.length_b   1.000
_cell.length_c   1.000
_cell.angle_alpha   90.00
_cell.angle_beta   90.00
_cell.angle_gamma   90.00
#
_symmetry.space_group_name_H-M   'P 1'
#
loop_
_entity.id
_entity.type
_entity.pdbx_description
1 polymer ?
#
loop_
_entity_poly.entity_id
_entity_poly.type
_entity_poly.pdbx_seq_one_letter_code
_entity_poly.pdbx_strand_id
1 'polypeptide(L)'
;MKKFLRTAISLTMVAAMALATGCGARGGSGEAAEGETIELKLAHIYSTNSNEDKYFNEFKNRVEAETDGAVTISIFPNSQLGSEAETMQQVVMGTVDIAFGEGSSWANAVNKPELGVFGLPYLCSDLDGQAAIMREMVIQEGTDMMVPTGIRPLFSFSGSIRHAILATEPIYTLDDCKGVKMRVPEVTLFVDTWKNLGSNPTTTPWGDVYTAISQGVVDGAEVDACTIVDSNLQEVTKYYSKTGHISTINIAAINEEKWQSIPAEYQDIILKVGAEVQEEQVEARKVADDEAVAVMEAAGVVVNELDAGEYDKMVAAQKPMYDQYANDYGLGDMIAKLQEVGAPK
;
A
#
# COMPACT_ATOMS: atom_id res chain seq x y z
N MET A 1 2.57 2.44 66.86
CA MET A 1 3.20 3.49 67.74
C MET A 1 3.74 4.61 66.87
N LYS A 2 3.23 5.82 67.16
CA LYS A 2 3.84 7.16 67.03
C LYS A 2 4.32 7.60 65.61
N LYS A 3 3.83 8.57 65.00
CA LYS A 3 3.44 9.98 65.19
C LYS A 3 4.14 10.81 64.14
N PHE A 4 3.32 11.49 63.29
CA PHE A 4 3.24 12.95 63.06
C PHE A 4 4.56 13.70 62.74
N LEU A 5 4.61 14.41 61.62
CA LEU A 5 4.61 15.87 61.66
C LEU A 5 4.25 16.49 60.30
N ARG A 6 3.29 17.40 60.37
CA ARG A 6 2.89 18.40 59.36
C ARG A 6 3.85 19.59 59.44
N THR A 7 4.10 20.27 58.33
CA THR A 7 4.17 21.76 58.33
C THR A 7 3.86 22.30 56.93
N ALA A 8 2.85 23.12 56.88
CA ALA A 8 2.50 24.06 55.86
C ALA A 8 3.14 25.43 56.17
N ILE A 9 3.21 26.32 55.18
CA ILE A 9 3.35 27.82 55.23
C ILE A 9 3.94 28.22 53.85
N SER A 10 3.56 29.24 53.10
CA SER A 10 2.49 30.24 52.99
C SER A 10 2.77 31.01 51.71
N LEU A 11 1.76 31.30 51.02
CA LEU A 11 1.36 32.48 50.27
C LEU A 11 2.25 33.73 50.34
N THR A 12 2.66 34.28 49.17
CA THR A 12 2.70 35.76 49.03
C THR A 12 2.44 36.15 47.55
N MET A 13 1.40 36.91 47.37
CA MET A 13 0.93 37.62 46.19
C MET A 13 1.60 38.99 46.17
N VAL A 14 2.19 39.46 45.05
CA VAL A 14 2.34 40.92 44.80
C VAL A 14 2.04 41.18 43.32
N ALA A 15 0.98 41.95 43.11
CA ALA A 15 0.62 42.61 41.88
C ALA A 15 1.38 43.93 41.76
N ALA A 16 1.92 44.24 40.56
CA ALA A 16 2.26 45.63 40.24
C ALA A 16 1.91 45.89 38.76
N MET A 17 0.85 46.66 38.55
CA MET A 17 0.55 47.38 37.30
C MET A 17 1.51 48.56 37.14
N ALA A 18 2.05 48.71 35.93
CA ALA A 18 2.54 50.01 35.50
C ALA A 18 2.21 50.22 34.00
N LEU A 19 1.28 51.14 33.77
CA LEU A 19 1.00 51.74 32.46
C LEU A 19 2.19 52.64 32.05
N ALA A 20 2.63 52.48 30.80
CA ALA A 20 3.36 53.52 30.10
C ALA A 20 3.00 53.52 28.61
N THR A 21 2.22 54.49 28.21
CA THR A 21 1.95 54.93 26.84
C THR A 21 3.24 55.48 26.20
N GLY A 22 3.56 55.02 25.00
CA GLY A 22 4.63 55.59 24.16
C GLY A 22 4.38 55.26 22.68
N CYS A 23 3.81 56.22 21.96
CA CYS A 23 3.79 56.20 20.46
C CYS A 23 5.18 56.27 19.87
N GLY A 24 5.46 55.37 18.91
CA GLY A 24 6.65 55.41 18.08
C GLY A 24 6.47 54.52 16.88
N ALA A 25 5.99 55.11 15.77
CA ALA A 25 5.94 54.43 14.48
C ALA A 25 7.36 54.18 13.96
N ARG A 26 7.68 52.92 13.68
CA ARG A 26 8.73 52.52 12.68
C ARG A 26 8.41 51.14 12.16
N GLY A 27 8.41 51.02 10.82
CA GLY A 27 8.17 49.81 10.09
C GLY A 27 9.07 48.65 10.57
N GLY A 28 8.44 47.58 10.97
CA GLY A 28 9.01 46.28 11.19
C GLY A 28 8.48 45.37 10.09
N SER A 29 9.39 44.80 9.33
CA SER A 29 9.23 43.62 8.52
C SER A 29 8.34 42.62 9.29
N GLY A 30 7.21 42.23 8.69
CA GLY A 30 6.39 41.18 9.28
C GLY A 30 7.19 39.89 9.41
N GLU A 31 7.51 39.52 10.64
CA GLU A 31 7.75 38.14 10.97
C GLU A 31 6.45 37.43 10.67
N ALA A 32 6.49 36.53 9.64
CA ALA A 32 5.44 35.56 9.43
C ALA A 32 5.23 34.86 10.78
N ALA A 33 3.99 34.78 11.24
CA ALA A 33 3.65 33.90 12.35
C ALA A 33 4.20 32.51 11.99
N GLU A 34 5.02 31.90 12.85
CA GLU A 34 5.41 30.50 12.72
C GLU A 34 4.11 29.70 12.67
N GLY A 35 3.72 29.26 11.47
CA GLY A 35 2.57 28.41 11.25
C GLY A 35 2.81 27.08 11.98
N GLU A 36 1.78 26.59 12.65
CA GLU A 36 1.81 25.27 13.30
C GLU A 36 2.21 24.21 12.24
N THR A 37 3.33 23.50 12.49
CA THR A 37 3.81 22.46 11.59
C THR A 37 2.78 21.33 11.52
N ILE A 38 2.41 20.92 10.32
CA ILE A 38 1.51 19.79 10.07
C ILE A 38 2.33 18.53 10.05
N GLU A 39 2.18 17.69 11.06
CA GLU A 39 2.81 16.38 11.10
C GLU A 39 1.88 15.32 10.48
N LEU A 40 2.42 14.48 9.59
CA LEU A 40 1.75 13.33 8.98
C LEU A 40 2.50 12.05 9.33
N LYS A 41 1.77 11.04 9.79
CA LYS A 41 2.29 9.68 10.05
C LYS A 41 1.95 8.79 8.88
N LEU A 42 2.99 8.23 8.22
CA LEU A 42 2.87 7.29 7.12
C LEU A 42 3.33 5.90 7.58
N ALA A 43 2.46 4.90 7.50
CA ALA A 43 2.76 3.53 7.89
C ALA A 43 2.75 2.58 6.68
N HIS A 44 3.71 1.64 6.65
CA HIS A 44 3.74 0.57 5.65
C HIS A 44 4.41 -0.71 6.18
N ILE A 45 4.15 -1.85 5.54
CA ILE A 45 4.63 -3.17 5.97
C ILE A 45 6.00 -3.54 5.40
N TYR A 46 6.46 -2.85 4.37
CA TYR A 46 7.67 -3.18 3.62
C TYR A 46 8.94 -2.94 4.44
N SER A 47 9.99 -3.71 4.13
CA SER A 47 11.28 -3.59 4.80
C SER A 47 11.95 -2.23 4.52
N THR A 48 12.76 -1.80 5.49
CA THR A 48 13.61 -0.62 5.31
C THR A 48 14.56 -0.84 4.15
N ASN A 49 14.67 0.14 3.25
CA ASN A 49 15.40 0.11 1.98
C ASN A 49 14.76 -0.74 0.86
N SER A 50 13.55 -1.27 1.04
CA SER A 50 12.79 -1.79 -0.10
C SER A 50 12.54 -0.70 -1.16
N ASN A 51 12.08 -1.12 -2.34
CA ASN A 51 11.71 -0.15 -3.37
C ASN A 51 10.66 0.84 -2.85
N GLU A 52 9.65 0.37 -2.14
CA GLU A 52 8.59 1.19 -1.57
C GLU A 52 9.12 2.17 -0.51
N ASP A 53 9.92 1.68 0.46
CA ASP A 53 10.48 2.52 1.53
C ASP A 53 11.36 3.64 0.95
N LYS A 54 12.16 3.33 -0.08
CA LYS A 54 12.97 4.34 -0.78
C LYS A 54 12.11 5.47 -1.36
N TYR A 55 11.01 5.13 -2.05
CA TYR A 55 10.16 6.14 -2.69
C TYR A 55 9.25 6.86 -1.69
N PHE A 56 8.90 6.27 -0.55
CA PHE A 56 8.28 7.01 0.56
C PHE A 56 9.24 8.05 1.17
N ASN A 57 10.51 7.71 1.33
CA ASN A 57 11.51 8.66 1.80
C ASN A 57 11.72 9.80 0.79
N GLU A 58 11.68 9.51 -0.51
CA GLU A 58 11.74 10.53 -1.56
C GLU A 58 10.50 11.45 -1.52
N PHE A 59 9.30 10.88 -1.42
CA PHE A 59 8.06 11.62 -1.23
C PHE A 59 8.13 12.54 -0.01
N LYS A 60 8.50 12.00 1.15
CA LYS A 60 8.72 12.77 2.37
C LYS A 60 9.67 13.96 2.14
N ASN A 61 10.88 13.69 1.64
CA ASN A 61 11.93 14.69 1.48
C ASN A 61 11.49 15.84 0.55
N ARG A 62 10.78 15.52 -0.55
CA ARG A 62 10.27 16.53 -1.48
C ARG A 62 9.13 17.33 -0.89
N VAL A 63 8.16 16.70 -0.22
CA VAL A 63 7.06 17.42 0.44
C VAL A 63 7.61 18.36 1.51
N GLU A 64 8.50 17.89 2.38
CA GLU A 64 9.13 18.72 3.42
C GLU A 64 9.92 19.91 2.82
N ALA A 65 10.63 19.69 1.72
CA ALA A 65 11.38 20.75 1.04
C ALA A 65 10.48 21.76 0.33
N GLU A 66 9.44 21.30 -0.40
CA GLU A 66 8.55 22.19 -1.15
C GLU A 66 7.56 22.96 -0.27
N THR A 67 7.37 22.51 0.98
CA THR A 67 6.56 23.22 1.98
C THR A 67 7.41 24.04 2.96
N ASP A 68 8.71 24.19 2.74
CA ASP A 68 9.65 24.83 3.67
C ASP A 68 9.53 24.29 5.11
N GLY A 69 9.20 23.00 5.27
CA GLY A 69 9.00 22.32 6.55
C GLY A 69 7.66 22.59 7.24
N ALA A 70 6.73 23.25 6.57
CA ALA A 70 5.36 23.44 7.11
C ALA A 70 4.59 22.12 7.18
N VAL A 71 4.87 21.15 6.29
CA VAL A 71 4.40 19.78 6.38
C VAL A 71 5.61 18.87 6.62
N THR A 72 5.52 17.99 7.62
CA THR A 72 6.54 16.98 7.93
C THR A 72 5.93 15.59 7.92
N ILE A 73 6.70 14.57 7.52
CA ILE A 73 6.22 13.20 7.39
C ILE A 73 7.09 12.26 8.23
N SER A 74 6.48 11.56 9.18
CA SER A 74 7.12 10.50 9.95
C SER A 74 6.75 9.14 9.35
N ILE A 75 7.77 8.40 8.84
CA ILE A 75 7.57 7.09 8.21
C ILE A 75 7.77 5.97 9.23
N PHE A 76 6.86 4.99 9.23
CA PHE A 76 6.87 3.80 10.09
C PHE A 76 6.89 2.53 9.22
N PRO A 77 8.07 2.04 8.82
CA PRO A 77 8.26 0.85 7.99
C PRO A 77 8.14 -0.45 8.79
N ASN A 78 8.32 -1.62 8.11
CA ASN A 78 8.42 -2.94 8.74
C ASN A 78 7.25 -3.29 9.68
N SER A 79 6.03 -2.92 9.35
CA SER A 79 4.86 -3.18 10.21
C SER A 79 5.00 -2.61 11.64
N GLN A 80 5.75 -1.53 11.85
CA GLN A 80 5.96 -0.94 13.19
C GLN A 80 4.66 -0.50 13.88
N LEU A 81 3.65 -0.12 13.11
CA LEU A 81 2.33 0.28 13.63
C LEU A 81 1.26 -0.81 13.48
N GLY A 82 1.64 -2.00 13.01
CA GLY A 82 0.75 -3.14 12.82
C GLY A 82 0.81 -3.74 11.42
N SER A 83 -0.01 -4.76 11.17
CA SER A 83 -0.22 -5.34 9.84
C SER A 83 -0.84 -4.34 8.86
N GLU A 84 -0.87 -4.67 7.58
CA GLU A 84 -1.51 -3.84 6.56
C GLU A 84 -2.98 -3.55 6.91
N ALA A 85 -3.74 -4.57 7.27
CA ALA A 85 -5.13 -4.42 7.66
C ALA A 85 -5.32 -3.53 8.90
N GLU A 86 -4.45 -3.67 9.92
CA GLU A 86 -4.49 -2.86 11.13
C GLU A 86 -4.16 -1.39 10.86
N THR A 87 -3.12 -1.11 10.06
CA THR A 87 -2.73 0.28 9.73
C THR A 87 -3.79 0.98 8.87
N MET A 88 -4.42 0.29 7.94
CA MET A 88 -5.55 0.83 7.17
C MET A 88 -6.76 1.16 8.07
N GLN A 89 -7.09 0.28 9.03
CA GLN A 89 -8.13 0.58 10.02
C GLN A 89 -7.76 1.79 10.89
N GLN A 90 -6.49 1.96 11.24
CA GLN A 90 -6.02 3.14 11.98
C GLN A 90 -6.18 4.43 11.17
N VAL A 91 -6.00 4.38 9.83
CA VAL A 91 -6.29 5.53 8.96
C VAL A 91 -7.78 5.85 8.93
N VAL A 92 -8.64 4.83 8.78
CA VAL A 92 -10.10 5.02 8.84
C VAL A 92 -10.52 5.66 10.16
N MET A 93 -9.86 5.30 11.28
CA MET A 93 -10.14 5.86 12.62
C MET A 93 -9.41 7.19 12.89
N GLY A 94 -8.52 7.66 12.03
CA GLY A 94 -7.75 8.90 12.18
C GLY A 94 -6.62 8.84 13.21
N THR A 95 -6.14 7.66 13.61
CA THR A 95 -5.01 7.50 14.55
C THR A 95 -3.65 7.41 13.86
N VAL A 96 -3.64 7.00 12.60
CA VAL A 96 -2.56 7.13 11.63
C VAL A 96 -3.09 7.99 10.48
N ASP A 97 -2.27 8.84 9.91
CA ASP A 97 -2.73 9.76 8.86
C ASP A 97 -2.75 9.09 7.49
N ILE A 98 -1.68 8.39 7.12
CA ILE A 98 -1.48 7.75 5.81
C ILE A 98 -1.09 6.29 6.03
N ALA A 99 -1.77 5.37 5.35
CA ALA A 99 -1.32 4.00 5.19
C ALA A 99 -1.19 3.67 3.70
N PHE A 100 -0.45 2.60 3.43
CA PHE A 100 -0.15 2.16 2.10
C PHE A 100 -0.39 0.66 1.96
N GLY A 101 -1.04 0.28 0.89
CA GLY A 101 -1.24 -1.10 0.54
C GLY A 101 -2.21 -1.24 -0.62
N GLU A 102 -2.57 -2.48 -0.91
CA GLU A 102 -3.30 -2.82 -2.09
C GLU A 102 -4.73 -2.27 -2.12
N GLY A 103 -5.23 -1.92 -3.33
CA GLY A 103 -6.58 -1.38 -3.48
C GLY A 103 -7.69 -2.29 -2.92
N SER A 104 -7.53 -3.60 -3.04
CA SER A 104 -8.46 -4.58 -2.46
C SER A 104 -8.35 -4.71 -0.94
N SER A 105 -7.19 -4.42 -0.35
CA SER A 105 -7.04 -4.30 1.11
C SER A 105 -7.83 -3.09 1.64
N TRP A 106 -7.80 -1.96 0.92
CA TRP A 106 -8.64 -0.81 1.24
C TRP A 106 -10.12 -1.12 1.13
N ALA A 107 -10.54 -1.93 0.13
CA ALA A 107 -11.92 -2.42 0.02
C ALA A 107 -12.39 -3.12 1.30
N ASN A 108 -11.56 -3.97 1.87
CA ASN A 108 -11.84 -4.64 3.15
C ASN A 108 -11.87 -3.66 4.33
N ALA A 109 -10.89 -2.74 4.40
CA ALA A 109 -10.77 -1.79 5.51
C ALA A 109 -11.99 -0.89 5.65
N VAL A 110 -12.59 -0.46 4.54
CA VAL A 110 -13.76 0.43 4.54
C VAL A 110 -15.08 -0.33 4.30
N ASN A 111 -15.04 -1.65 4.21
CA ASN A 111 -16.20 -2.51 3.91
C ASN A 111 -16.94 -2.09 2.62
N LYS A 112 -16.16 -1.86 1.56
CA LYS A 112 -16.61 -1.50 0.21
C LYS A 112 -15.93 -2.39 -0.82
N PRO A 113 -16.47 -3.63 -1.05
CA PRO A 113 -15.87 -4.59 -1.97
C PRO A 113 -15.63 -4.04 -3.38
N GLU A 114 -16.42 -3.05 -3.81
CA GLU A 114 -16.31 -2.39 -5.12
C GLU A 114 -14.92 -1.81 -5.37
N LEU A 115 -14.23 -1.34 -4.33
CA LEU A 115 -12.86 -0.81 -4.44
C LEU A 115 -11.83 -1.86 -4.87
N GLY A 116 -12.14 -3.14 -4.73
CA GLY A 116 -11.31 -4.23 -5.22
C GLY A 116 -11.20 -4.30 -6.74
N VAL A 117 -11.99 -3.52 -7.50
CA VAL A 117 -12.00 -3.53 -8.97
C VAL A 117 -10.61 -3.30 -9.58
N PHE A 118 -9.75 -2.49 -8.94
CA PHE A 118 -8.38 -2.23 -9.38
C PHE A 118 -7.42 -3.40 -9.18
N GLY A 119 -7.79 -4.38 -8.35
CA GLY A 119 -7.03 -5.59 -8.06
C GLY A 119 -7.61 -6.85 -8.72
N LEU A 120 -8.57 -6.73 -9.63
CA LEU A 120 -9.16 -7.90 -10.30
C LEU A 120 -8.07 -8.76 -10.97
N PRO A 121 -8.12 -10.09 -10.80
CA PRO A 121 -7.11 -10.98 -11.36
C PRO A 121 -7.08 -10.91 -12.89
N TYR A 122 -5.87 -10.91 -13.46
CA TYR A 122 -5.62 -10.81 -14.89
C TYR A 122 -6.17 -9.54 -15.55
N LEU A 123 -6.27 -8.43 -14.79
CA LEU A 123 -6.77 -7.15 -15.29
C LEU A 123 -5.83 -6.55 -16.34
N CYS A 124 -4.52 -6.67 -16.15
CA CYS A 124 -3.48 -6.39 -17.14
C CYS A 124 -2.35 -7.41 -17.02
N SER A 125 -1.58 -7.59 -18.08
CA SER A 125 -0.56 -8.64 -18.18
C SER A 125 0.86 -8.14 -18.05
N ASP A 126 1.08 -6.82 -18.05
CA ASP A 126 2.41 -6.22 -17.98
C ASP A 126 2.41 -4.90 -17.18
N LEU A 127 3.61 -4.43 -16.87
CA LEU A 127 3.80 -3.21 -16.07
C LEU A 127 3.47 -1.92 -16.83
N ASP A 128 3.48 -1.93 -18.16
CA ASP A 128 3.09 -0.76 -18.95
C ASP A 128 1.57 -0.56 -18.90
N GLY A 129 0.80 -1.64 -19.02
CA GLY A 129 -0.64 -1.63 -18.81
C GLY A 129 -1.02 -1.25 -17.37
N GLN A 130 -0.32 -1.79 -16.38
CA GLN A 130 -0.49 -1.41 -14.98
C GLN A 130 -0.25 0.10 -14.78
N ALA A 131 0.86 0.62 -15.30
CA ALA A 131 1.20 2.05 -15.19
C ALA A 131 0.15 2.94 -15.85
N ALA A 132 -0.41 2.52 -16.99
CA ALA A 132 -1.49 3.25 -17.66
C ALA A 132 -2.75 3.31 -16.78
N ILE A 133 -3.16 2.19 -16.16
CA ILE A 133 -4.28 2.16 -15.20
C ILE A 133 -4.01 3.10 -14.03
N MET A 134 -2.81 3.08 -13.45
CA MET A 134 -2.43 3.94 -12.34
C MET A 134 -2.55 5.43 -12.68
N ARG A 135 -2.01 5.83 -13.84
CA ARG A 135 -2.04 7.23 -14.30
C ARG A 135 -3.45 7.74 -14.61
N GLU A 136 -4.23 6.93 -15.30
CA GLU A 136 -5.48 7.38 -15.93
C GLU A 136 -6.72 7.16 -15.06
N MET A 137 -6.65 6.20 -14.12
CA MET A 137 -7.87 5.77 -13.44
C MET A 137 -7.79 5.71 -11.91
N VAL A 138 -6.67 5.25 -11.33
CA VAL A 138 -6.65 4.90 -9.89
C VAL A 138 -6.96 6.10 -9.00
N ILE A 139 -6.33 7.24 -9.23
CA ILE A 139 -6.54 8.41 -8.37
C ILE A 139 -7.88 9.07 -8.66
N GLN A 140 -8.26 9.21 -9.93
CA GLN A 140 -9.51 9.86 -10.31
C GLN A 140 -10.73 9.05 -9.85
N GLU A 141 -10.88 7.82 -10.33
CA GLU A 141 -12.01 6.94 -10.00
C GLU A 141 -11.95 6.51 -8.52
N GLY A 142 -10.73 6.25 -8.00
CA GLY A 142 -10.52 5.92 -6.59
C GLY A 142 -10.94 7.05 -5.65
N THR A 143 -10.74 8.32 -6.00
CA THR A 143 -11.22 9.45 -5.20
C THR A 143 -12.74 9.42 -5.08
N ASP A 144 -13.46 9.24 -6.18
CA ASP A 144 -14.92 9.19 -6.17
C ASP A 144 -15.47 8.01 -5.34
N MET A 145 -14.73 6.89 -5.30
CA MET A 145 -15.14 5.71 -4.56
C MET A 145 -14.72 5.74 -3.07
N MET A 146 -13.54 6.29 -2.76
CA MET A 146 -12.92 6.21 -1.43
C MET A 146 -13.32 7.39 -0.53
N VAL A 147 -13.41 8.62 -1.05
CA VAL A 147 -13.73 9.81 -0.23
C VAL A 147 -15.05 9.67 0.55
N PRO A 148 -16.13 9.12 -0.02
CA PRO A 148 -17.36 8.88 0.73
C PRO A 148 -17.21 7.90 1.91
N THR A 149 -16.09 7.15 1.98
CA THR A 149 -15.79 6.22 3.06
C THR A 149 -14.88 6.81 4.16
N GLY A 150 -14.49 8.08 4.03
CA GLY A 150 -13.65 8.79 4.99
C GLY A 150 -12.14 8.68 4.75
N ILE A 151 -11.72 8.18 3.59
CA ILE A 151 -10.32 8.12 3.18
C ILE A 151 -10.15 8.69 1.76
N ARG A 152 -8.96 9.19 1.45
CA ARG A 152 -8.62 9.80 0.14
C ARG A 152 -7.34 9.19 -0.42
N PRO A 153 -7.32 8.70 -1.68
CA PRO A 153 -6.09 8.30 -2.33
C PRO A 153 -5.22 9.53 -2.65
N LEU A 154 -3.91 9.41 -2.44
CA LEU A 154 -2.94 10.46 -2.73
C LEU A 154 -2.12 10.16 -3.98
N PHE A 155 -1.58 8.96 -4.06
CA PHE A 155 -0.81 8.42 -5.17
C PHE A 155 -0.81 6.88 -5.09
N SER A 156 -0.25 6.23 -6.10
CA SER A 156 -0.13 4.77 -6.13
C SER A 156 1.27 4.34 -6.54
N PHE A 157 1.72 3.18 -6.06
CA PHE A 157 2.95 2.54 -6.50
C PHE A 157 2.65 1.20 -7.16
N SER A 158 3.47 0.85 -8.14
CA SER A 158 3.45 -0.48 -8.73
C SER A 158 3.94 -1.50 -7.69
N GLY A 159 3.11 -2.46 -7.36
CA GLY A 159 3.50 -3.67 -6.62
C GLY A 159 3.84 -4.82 -7.57
N SER A 160 4.04 -4.51 -8.86
CA SER A 160 4.40 -5.47 -9.91
C SER A 160 3.32 -6.52 -10.23
N ILE A 161 3.69 -7.50 -11.03
CA ILE A 161 2.87 -8.66 -11.36
C ILE A 161 3.19 -9.77 -10.36
N ARG A 162 2.15 -10.32 -9.75
CA ARG A 162 2.29 -11.39 -8.75
C ARG A 162 2.30 -12.76 -9.41
N HIS A 163 3.14 -13.63 -8.86
CA HIS A 163 3.34 -14.99 -9.29
C HIS A 163 3.34 -15.93 -8.08
N ALA A 164 3.35 -17.25 -8.31
CA ALA A 164 3.43 -18.21 -7.23
C ALA A 164 4.89 -18.54 -6.89
N ILE A 165 5.29 -18.41 -5.60
CA ILE A 165 6.55 -18.91 -5.07
C ILE A 165 6.29 -20.11 -4.17
N LEU A 166 6.90 -21.28 -4.46
CA LEU A 166 6.52 -22.56 -3.90
C LEU A 166 7.73 -23.32 -3.32
N ALA A 167 7.54 -23.95 -2.16
CA ALA A 167 8.52 -24.83 -1.53
C ALA A 167 8.40 -26.29 -1.97
N THR A 168 7.26 -26.69 -2.52
CA THR A 168 6.91 -28.09 -2.83
C THR A 168 7.11 -28.42 -4.30
N GLU A 169 6.16 -28.07 -5.18
CA GLU A 169 6.14 -28.40 -6.60
C GLU A 169 5.81 -27.17 -7.43
N PRO A 170 6.30 -27.06 -8.68
CA PRO A 170 5.99 -25.96 -9.57
C PRO A 170 4.56 -26.04 -10.14
N ILE A 171 4.03 -24.91 -10.59
CA ILE A 171 2.76 -24.79 -11.30
C ILE A 171 3.07 -24.60 -12.79
N TYR A 172 2.69 -25.53 -13.65
CA TYR A 172 2.73 -25.45 -15.10
C TYR A 172 1.32 -25.31 -15.70
N THR A 173 0.33 -25.89 -15.02
CA THR A 173 -1.05 -26.00 -15.49
C THR A 173 -2.04 -25.53 -14.40
N LEU A 174 -3.27 -25.22 -14.81
CA LEU A 174 -4.37 -24.95 -13.86
C LEU A 174 -4.60 -26.14 -12.90
N ASP A 175 -4.39 -27.38 -13.38
CA ASP A 175 -4.57 -28.56 -12.57
C ASP A 175 -3.53 -28.68 -11.44
N ASP A 176 -2.34 -28.13 -11.60
CA ASP A 176 -1.28 -28.11 -10.59
C ASP A 176 -1.64 -27.19 -9.41
N CYS A 177 -2.56 -26.24 -9.59
CA CYS A 177 -3.06 -25.40 -8.49
C CYS A 177 -3.92 -26.19 -7.51
N LYS A 178 -4.48 -27.35 -7.90
CA LYS A 178 -5.45 -28.08 -7.10
C LYS A 178 -4.85 -28.57 -5.79
N GLY A 179 -5.47 -28.12 -4.69
CA GLY A 179 -5.10 -28.53 -3.34
C GLY A 179 -3.85 -27.87 -2.77
N VAL A 180 -3.14 -27.03 -3.53
CA VAL A 180 -2.01 -26.24 -3.02
C VAL A 180 -2.47 -25.37 -1.86
N LYS A 181 -1.77 -25.47 -0.74
CA LYS A 181 -1.99 -24.60 0.42
C LYS A 181 -1.28 -23.28 0.15
N MET A 182 -1.94 -22.39 -0.57
CA MET A 182 -1.38 -21.10 -0.96
C MET A 182 -1.58 -20.07 0.14
N ARG A 183 -0.50 -19.49 0.64
CA ARG A 183 -0.63 -18.30 1.49
C ARG A 183 -1.08 -17.13 0.64
N VAL A 184 -2.11 -16.44 1.11
CA VAL A 184 -2.60 -15.19 0.52
C VAL A 184 -2.69 -14.11 1.60
N PRO A 185 -2.70 -12.81 1.27
CA PRO A 185 -2.98 -11.75 2.23
C PRO A 185 -4.41 -11.88 2.78
N GLU A 186 -4.70 -11.14 3.86
CA GLU A 186 -6.02 -11.14 4.54
C GLU A 186 -7.07 -10.34 3.73
N VAL A 187 -7.22 -10.69 2.46
CA VAL A 187 -8.03 -9.98 1.47
C VAL A 187 -8.92 -10.97 0.73
N THR A 188 -10.21 -10.73 0.72
CA THR A 188 -11.21 -11.62 0.12
C THR A 188 -10.93 -11.88 -1.36
N LEU A 189 -10.54 -10.86 -2.13
CA LEU A 189 -10.23 -10.98 -3.55
C LEU A 189 -9.13 -12.01 -3.83
N PHE A 190 -8.06 -12.03 -3.04
CA PHE A 190 -6.97 -13.02 -3.19
C PHE A 190 -7.40 -14.43 -2.81
N VAL A 191 -8.19 -14.55 -1.73
CA VAL A 191 -8.77 -15.84 -1.32
C VAL A 191 -9.62 -16.41 -2.44
N ASP A 192 -10.50 -15.61 -3.04
CA ASP A 192 -11.41 -16.07 -4.09
C ASP A 192 -10.66 -16.32 -5.40
N THR A 193 -9.63 -15.52 -5.74
CA THR A 193 -8.77 -15.78 -6.90
C THR A 193 -8.18 -17.19 -6.83
N TRP A 194 -7.53 -17.54 -5.72
CA TRP A 194 -6.87 -18.84 -5.59
C TRP A 194 -7.84 -19.99 -5.38
N LYS A 195 -9.03 -19.78 -4.77
CA LYS A 195 -10.11 -20.76 -4.78
C LYS A 195 -10.62 -21.06 -6.18
N ASN A 196 -10.79 -20.05 -7.02
CA ASN A 196 -11.22 -20.23 -8.41
C ASN A 196 -10.18 -21.01 -9.24
N LEU A 197 -8.90 -20.94 -8.87
CA LEU A 197 -7.83 -21.77 -9.45
C LEU A 197 -7.80 -23.20 -8.86
N GLY A 198 -8.61 -23.50 -7.84
CA GLY A 198 -8.72 -24.84 -7.22
C GLY A 198 -7.76 -25.08 -6.05
N SER A 199 -7.05 -24.06 -5.56
CA SER A 199 -6.15 -24.17 -4.43
C SER A 199 -6.89 -24.09 -3.08
N ASN A 200 -6.15 -24.31 -1.99
CA ASN A 200 -6.60 -24.15 -0.61
C ASN A 200 -5.91 -22.90 -0.02
N PRO A 201 -6.42 -21.67 -0.27
CA PRO A 201 -5.80 -20.47 0.23
C PRO A 201 -5.93 -20.36 1.76
N THR A 202 -4.84 -19.91 2.39
CA THR A 202 -4.75 -19.62 3.82
C THR A 202 -4.28 -18.20 4.02
N THR A 203 -5.05 -17.40 4.74
CA THR A 203 -4.67 -16.02 5.04
C THR A 203 -3.62 -15.98 6.15
N THR A 204 -2.57 -15.18 5.96
CA THR A 204 -1.51 -14.99 6.93
C THR A 204 -0.93 -13.58 6.80
N PRO A 205 -0.77 -12.81 7.89
CA PRO A 205 -0.10 -11.52 7.87
C PRO A 205 1.31 -11.62 7.28
N TRP A 206 1.78 -10.55 6.63
CA TRP A 206 3.05 -10.59 5.90
C TRP A 206 4.24 -11.01 6.76
N GLY A 207 4.34 -10.51 8.00
CA GLY A 207 5.44 -10.82 8.91
C GLY A 207 5.60 -12.31 9.27
N ASP A 208 4.57 -13.13 9.05
CA ASP A 208 4.56 -14.56 9.40
C ASP A 208 4.83 -15.48 8.20
N VAL A 209 4.91 -14.94 6.97
CA VAL A 209 4.95 -15.73 5.72
C VAL A 209 6.19 -16.62 5.63
N TYR A 210 7.38 -16.07 5.91
CA TYR A 210 8.62 -16.86 5.90
C TYR A 210 8.52 -18.08 6.83
N THR A 211 8.02 -17.86 8.05
CA THR A 211 7.86 -18.91 9.05
C THR A 211 6.81 -19.94 8.60
N ALA A 212 5.69 -19.50 8.06
CA ALA A 212 4.63 -20.39 7.60
C ALA A 212 5.09 -21.33 6.46
N ILE A 213 5.88 -20.81 5.51
CA ILE A 213 6.48 -21.61 4.43
C ILE A 213 7.55 -22.55 4.99
N SER A 214 8.49 -22.04 5.78
CA SER A 214 9.61 -22.82 6.33
C SER A 214 9.15 -23.98 7.22
N GLN A 215 8.02 -23.83 7.91
CA GLN A 215 7.42 -24.88 8.75
C GLN A 215 6.43 -25.79 7.99
N GLY A 216 6.19 -25.56 6.69
CA GLY A 216 5.27 -26.35 5.88
C GLY A 216 3.78 -26.17 6.27
N VAL A 217 3.44 -25.08 6.95
CA VAL A 217 2.03 -24.70 7.21
C VAL A 217 1.32 -24.40 5.91
N VAL A 218 2.03 -23.74 4.98
CA VAL A 218 1.62 -23.49 3.60
C VAL A 218 2.68 -24.03 2.63
N ASP A 219 2.27 -24.35 1.40
CA ASP A 219 3.15 -24.88 0.36
C ASP A 219 3.93 -23.77 -0.35
N GLY A 220 3.45 -22.53 -0.25
CA GLY A 220 4.04 -21.35 -0.84
C GLY A 220 3.21 -20.10 -0.61
N ALA A 221 3.58 -19.03 -1.30
CA ALA A 221 2.87 -17.76 -1.30
C ALA A 221 2.74 -17.22 -2.74
N GLU A 222 1.83 -16.30 -2.93
CA GLU A 222 1.69 -15.56 -4.17
C GLU A 222 2.19 -14.13 -3.92
N VAL A 223 3.18 -13.69 -4.70
CA VAL A 223 3.86 -12.41 -4.48
C VAL A 223 4.75 -12.06 -5.68
N ASP A 224 5.14 -10.81 -5.79
CA ASP A 224 6.07 -10.30 -6.80
C ASP A 224 7.54 -10.63 -6.49
N ALA A 225 8.41 -10.54 -7.51
CA ALA A 225 9.81 -10.93 -7.42
C ALA A 225 10.61 -10.10 -6.41
N CYS A 226 10.44 -8.77 -6.40
CA CYS A 226 11.17 -7.89 -5.48
C CYS A 226 10.84 -8.20 -4.02
N THR A 227 9.57 -8.34 -3.71
CA THR A 227 9.09 -8.64 -2.35
C THR A 227 9.59 -10.01 -1.87
N ILE A 228 9.75 -11.01 -2.77
CA ILE A 228 10.38 -12.30 -2.44
C ILE A 228 11.80 -12.09 -1.95
N VAL A 229 12.60 -11.34 -2.71
CA VAL A 229 14.02 -11.10 -2.41
C VAL A 229 14.18 -10.26 -1.15
N ASP A 230 13.42 -9.19 -1.02
CA ASP A 230 13.46 -8.28 0.14
C ASP A 230 13.09 -8.97 1.46
N SER A 231 12.30 -10.05 1.38
CA SER A 231 11.86 -10.84 2.55
C SER A 231 12.55 -12.19 2.66
N ASN A 232 13.58 -12.45 1.85
CA ASN A 232 14.37 -13.67 1.83
C ASN A 232 13.57 -14.96 1.61
N LEU A 233 12.41 -14.89 0.97
CA LEU A 233 11.56 -16.07 0.73
C LEU A 233 12.23 -17.10 -0.18
N GLN A 234 13.17 -16.69 -1.05
CA GLN A 234 13.97 -17.58 -1.88
C GLN A 234 14.81 -18.59 -1.05
N GLU A 235 15.04 -18.34 0.23
CA GLU A 235 15.77 -19.28 1.10
C GLU A 235 14.93 -20.49 1.51
N VAL A 236 13.59 -20.34 1.53
CA VAL A 236 12.63 -21.36 1.99
C VAL A 236 11.73 -21.90 0.89
N THR A 237 11.97 -21.49 -0.37
CA THR A 237 11.21 -21.89 -1.55
C THR A 237 12.12 -22.47 -2.63
N LYS A 238 11.54 -23.11 -3.65
CA LYS A 238 12.29 -23.78 -4.72
C LYS A 238 11.85 -23.38 -6.12
N TYR A 239 10.59 -22.95 -6.28
CA TYR A 239 9.99 -22.73 -7.59
C TYR A 239 9.31 -21.37 -7.62
N TYR A 240 9.56 -20.62 -8.69
CA TYR A 240 8.84 -19.40 -9.01
C TYR A 240 8.08 -19.59 -10.31
N SER A 241 6.79 -19.89 -10.19
CA SER A 241 5.91 -20.17 -11.32
C SER A 241 5.20 -18.91 -11.77
N LYS A 242 5.45 -18.48 -13.02
CA LYS A 242 4.96 -17.22 -13.56
C LYS A 242 3.47 -17.29 -13.93
N THR A 243 2.61 -17.31 -12.92
CA THR A 243 1.15 -17.37 -13.07
C THR A 243 0.55 -16.06 -13.54
N GLY A 244 1.17 -14.90 -13.26
CA GLY A 244 0.72 -13.57 -13.70
C GLY A 244 -0.70 -13.21 -13.26
N HIS A 245 -1.14 -13.73 -12.11
CA HIS A 245 -2.55 -13.76 -11.74
C HIS A 245 -3.09 -12.44 -11.21
N ILE A 246 -2.26 -11.56 -10.64
CA ILE A 246 -2.66 -10.23 -10.16
C ILE A 246 -1.58 -9.22 -10.51
N SER A 247 -2.01 -8.08 -11.03
CA SER A 247 -1.21 -6.88 -11.20
C SER A 247 -1.48 -5.98 -10.00
N THR A 248 -0.54 -5.92 -9.05
CA THR A 248 -0.76 -5.22 -7.79
C THR A 248 -0.59 -3.72 -7.94
N ILE A 249 -1.64 -2.97 -7.64
CA ILE A 249 -1.61 -1.52 -7.52
C ILE A 249 -1.80 -1.17 -6.05
N ASN A 250 -0.75 -0.65 -5.44
CA ASN A 250 -0.79 -0.20 -4.05
C ASN A 250 -1.13 1.29 -3.99
N ILE A 251 -2.03 1.66 -3.10
CA ILE A 251 -2.55 3.02 -2.96
C ILE A 251 -2.12 3.58 -1.60
N ALA A 252 -1.44 4.72 -1.62
CA ALA A 252 -1.26 5.55 -0.43
C ALA A 252 -2.53 6.36 -0.22
N ALA A 253 -3.21 6.14 0.90
CA ALA A 253 -4.42 6.88 1.22
C ALA A 253 -4.33 7.54 2.60
N ILE A 254 -4.90 8.76 2.68
CA ILE A 254 -4.96 9.57 3.89
C ILE A 254 -6.38 9.58 4.47
N ASN A 255 -6.49 9.74 5.78
CA ASN A 255 -7.76 10.04 6.42
C ASN A 255 -8.35 11.34 5.86
N GLU A 256 -9.62 11.33 5.42
CA GLU A 256 -10.24 12.48 4.75
C GLU A 256 -10.40 13.70 5.68
N GLU A 257 -10.71 13.51 6.97
CA GLU A 257 -10.80 14.62 7.91
C GLU A 257 -9.42 15.28 8.11
N LYS A 258 -8.36 14.48 8.25
CA LYS A 258 -6.98 15.00 8.29
C LYS A 258 -6.64 15.75 7.01
N TRP A 259 -6.99 15.21 5.85
CA TRP A 259 -6.77 15.88 4.55
C TRP A 259 -7.43 17.25 4.49
N GLN A 260 -8.70 17.33 4.89
CA GLN A 260 -9.45 18.60 4.89
C GLN A 260 -8.88 19.64 5.87
N SER A 261 -8.09 19.23 6.86
CA SER A 261 -7.42 20.13 7.79
C SER A 261 -6.13 20.75 7.22
N ILE A 262 -5.61 20.22 6.10
CA ILE A 262 -4.40 20.71 5.44
C ILE A 262 -4.76 21.89 4.53
N PRO A 263 -4.04 23.03 4.57
CA PRO A 263 -4.24 24.12 3.63
C PRO A 263 -4.13 23.69 2.18
N ALA A 264 -4.96 24.24 1.29
CA ALA A 264 -5.05 23.85 -0.11
C ALA A 264 -3.71 23.91 -0.86
N GLU A 265 -2.87 24.91 -0.56
CA GLU A 265 -1.53 25.07 -1.14
C GLU A 265 -0.62 23.86 -0.83
N TYR A 266 -0.71 23.28 0.37
CA TYR A 266 0.05 22.10 0.74
C TYR A 266 -0.59 20.81 0.20
N GLN A 267 -1.92 20.76 0.08
CA GLN A 267 -2.60 19.66 -0.61
C GLN A 267 -2.11 19.54 -2.07
N ASP A 268 -2.01 20.66 -2.79
CA ASP A 268 -1.53 20.71 -4.17
C ASP A 268 -0.07 20.20 -4.27
N ILE A 269 0.80 20.58 -3.32
CA ILE A 269 2.18 20.10 -3.26
C ILE A 269 2.23 18.59 -3.01
N ILE A 270 1.46 18.09 -2.03
CA ILE A 270 1.41 16.65 -1.69
C ILE A 270 0.98 15.83 -2.90
N LEU A 271 -0.08 16.24 -3.60
CA LEU A 271 -0.58 15.51 -4.79
C LEU A 271 0.42 15.58 -5.95
N LYS A 272 1.01 16.75 -6.20
CA LYS A 272 2.04 16.92 -7.24
C LYS A 272 3.24 16.02 -6.99
N VAL A 273 3.82 16.09 -5.80
CA VAL A 273 4.99 15.28 -5.42
C VAL A 273 4.65 13.80 -5.45
N GLY A 274 3.46 13.42 -4.98
CA GLY A 274 2.97 12.04 -5.05
C GLY A 274 2.94 11.51 -6.48
N ALA A 275 2.42 12.29 -7.44
CA ALA A 275 2.37 11.92 -8.85
C ALA A 275 3.78 11.80 -9.47
N GLU A 276 4.70 12.70 -9.15
CA GLU A 276 6.08 12.67 -9.64
C GLU A 276 6.82 11.41 -9.13
N VAL A 277 6.72 11.12 -7.84
CA VAL A 277 7.35 9.95 -7.20
C VAL A 277 6.73 8.65 -7.70
N GLN A 278 5.44 8.62 -7.99
CA GLN A 278 4.75 7.48 -8.62
C GLN A 278 5.40 7.11 -9.96
N GLU A 279 5.61 8.08 -10.86
CA GLU A 279 6.23 7.82 -12.16
C GLU A 279 7.65 7.25 -12.03
N GLU A 280 8.44 7.82 -11.14
CA GLU A 280 9.80 7.35 -10.89
C GLU A 280 9.83 5.92 -10.30
N GLN A 281 8.91 5.62 -9.39
CA GLN A 281 8.80 4.29 -8.79
C GLN A 281 8.41 3.22 -9.81
N VAL A 282 7.45 3.52 -10.69
CA VAL A 282 7.03 2.59 -11.75
C VAL A 282 8.19 2.22 -12.67
N GLU A 283 8.97 3.20 -13.12
CA GLU A 283 10.14 2.91 -13.98
C GLU A 283 11.23 2.12 -13.24
N ALA A 284 11.49 2.46 -11.97
CA ALA A 284 12.46 1.72 -11.17
C ALA A 284 12.00 0.28 -10.89
N ARG A 285 10.69 0.06 -10.75
CA ARG A 285 10.11 -1.26 -10.48
C ARG A 285 10.35 -2.24 -11.63
N LYS A 286 10.23 -1.79 -12.87
CA LYS A 286 10.49 -2.61 -14.05
C LYS A 286 11.89 -3.22 -14.04
N VAL A 287 12.90 -2.41 -13.68
CA VAL A 287 14.29 -2.87 -13.58
C VAL A 287 14.48 -3.80 -12.37
N ALA A 288 13.90 -3.42 -11.24
CA ALA A 288 14.06 -4.18 -9.99
C ALA A 288 13.45 -5.59 -10.06
N ASP A 289 12.36 -5.78 -10.78
CA ASP A 289 11.75 -7.11 -10.95
C ASP A 289 12.66 -8.07 -11.72
N ASP A 290 13.29 -7.62 -12.80
CA ASP A 290 14.24 -8.43 -13.58
C ASP A 290 15.47 -8.80 -12.73
N GLU A 291 16.01 -7.83 -11.98
CA GLU A 291 17.13 -8.05 -11.05
C GLU A 291 16.75 -9.04 -9.94
N ALA A 292 15.55 -8.97 -9.40
CA ALA A 292 15.07 -9.87 -8.35
C ALA A 292 14.91 -11.30 -8.86
N VAL A 293 14.42 -11.49 -10.09
CA VAL A 293 14.37 -12.82 -10.73
C VAL A 293 15.77 -13.41 -10.85
N ALA A 294 16.76 -12.63 -11.29
CA ALA A 294 18.14 -13.09 -11.38
C ALA A 294 18.74 -13.49 -10.01
N VAL A 295 18.40 -12.76 -8.95
CA VAL A 295 18.79 -13.08 -7.56
C VAL A 295 18.18 -14.42 -7.11
N MET A 296 16.89 -14.64 -7.40
CA MET A 296 16.23 -15.91 -7.08
C MET A 296 16.87 -17.10 -7.81
N GLU A 297 17.14 -16.97 -9.11
CA GLU A 297 17.83 -18.00 -9.90
C GLU A 297 19.22 -18.30 -9.34
N ALA A 298 19.98 -17.26 -8.98
CA ALA A 298 21.31 -17.42 -8.36
C ALA A 298 21.23 -18.12 -6.98
N ALA A 299 20.12 -17.97 -6.27
CA ALA A 299 19.84 -18.67 -5.02
C ALA A 299 19.36 -20.12 -5.24
N GLY A 300 19.16 -20.54 -6.48
CA GLY A 300 18.75 -21.91 -6.85
C GLY A 300 17.23 -22.11 -6.99
N VAL A 301 16.46 -21.03 -7.00
CA VAL A 301 15.02 -21.10 -7.31
C VAL A 301 14.86 -21.38 -8.81
N VAL A 302 14.03 -22.35 -9.15
CA VAL A 302 13.68 -22.68 -10.54
C VAL A 302 12.53 -21.77 -10.98
N VAL A 303 12.81 -20.92 -11.97
CA VAL A 303 11.81 -20.07 -12.60
C VAL A 303 11.17 -20.83 -13.75
N ASN A 304 9.84 -20.91 -13.79
CA ASN A 304 9.11 -21.60 -14.86
C ASN A 304 7.92 -20.77 -15.37
N GLU A 305 7.67 -20.93 -16.67
CA GLU A 305 6.47 -20.43 -17.34
C GLU A 305 5.34 -21.46 -17.26
N LEU A 306 4.09 -21.01 -17.46
CA LEU A 306 2.96 -21.90 -17.64
C LEU A 306 3.04 -22.61 -19.01
N ASP A 307 2.46 -23.80 -19.10
CA ASP A 307 2.28 -24.50 -20.37
C ASP A 307 1.37 -23.72 -21.33
N ALA A 308 1.53 -23.95 -22.61
CA ALA A 308 0.78 -23.20 -23.64
C ALA A 308 -0.74 -23.35 -23.45
N GLY A 309 -1.43 -22.20 -23.38
CA GLY A 309 -2.89 -22.12 -23.21
C GLY A 309 -3.38 -22.27 -21.78
N GLU A 310 -2.51 -22.50 -20.80
CA GLU A 310 -2.93 -22.62 -19.39
C GLU A 310 -3.24 -21.25 -18.78
N TYR A 311 -2.54 -20.19 -19.21
CA TYR A 311 -2.86 -18.82 -18.83
C TYR A 311 -4.34 -18.48 -19.13
N ASP A 312 -4.82 -18.78 -20.34
CA ASP A 312 -6.21 -18.51 -20.76
C ASP A 312 -7.23 -19.29 -19.90
N LYS A 313 -6.88 -20.51 -19.48
CA LYS A 313 -7.73 -21.29 -18.57
C LYS A 313 -7.79 -20.68 -17.19
N MET A 314 -6.68 -20.17 -16.66
CA MET A 314 -6.63 -19.48 -15.38
C MET A 314 -7.43 -18.17 -15.42
N VAL A 315 -7.34 -17.40 -16.51
CA VAL A 315 -8.18 -16.22 -16.76
C VAL A 315 -9.66 -16.61 -16.77
N ALA A 316 -10.03 -17.65 -17.53
CA ALA A 316 -11.42 -18.11 -17.63
C ALA A 316 -11.99 -18.58 -16.26
N ALA A 317 -11.15 -19.13 -15.40
CA ALA A 317 -11.54 -19.55 -14.06
C ALA A 317 -11.98 -18.36 -13.16
N GLN A 318 -11.56 -17.14 -13.48
CA GLN A 318 -11.94 -15.94 -12.72
C GLN A 318 -13.28 -15.33 -13.15
N LYS A 319 -13.93 -15.89 -14.17
CA LYS A 319 -15.22 -15.37 -14.63
C LYS A 319 -16.26 -15.11 -13.53
N PRO A 320 -16.43 -15.97 -12.51
CA PRO A 320 -17.40 -15.70 -11.44
C PRO A 320 -17.14 -14.40 -10.69
N MET A 321 -15.88 -14.03 -10.49
CA MET A 321 -15.50 -12.79 -9.84
C MET A 321 -15.80 -11.58 -10.73
N TYR A 322 -15.44 -11.65 -12.01
CA TYR A 322 -15.78 -10.60 -12.98
C TYR A 322 -17.29 -10.39 -13.11
N ASP A 323 -18.08 -11.49 -13.14
CA ASP A 323 -19.53 -11.42 -13.17
C ASP A 323 -20.09 -10.73 -11.90
N GLN A 324 -19.53 -11.02 -10.73
CA GLN A 324 -19.93 -10.38 -9.47
C GLN A 324 -19.65 -8.87 -9.51
N TYR A 325 -18.44 -8.47 -9.87
CA TYR A 325 -18.09 -7.05 -9.93
C TYR A 325 -18.91 -6.29 -10.99
N ALA A 326 -19.13 -6.89 -12.14
CA ALA A 326 -19.91 -6.27 -13.21
C ALA A 326 -21.41 -6.16 -12.86
N ASN A 327 -22.01 -7.20 -12.28
CA ASN A 327 -23.47 -7.26 -12.12
C ASN A 327 -23.92 -6.85 -10.71
N ASP A 328 -23.28 -7.35 -9.65
CA ASP A 328 -23.70 -7.09 -8.27
C ASP A 328 -23.26 -5.70 -7.80
N TYR A 329 -22.09 -5.25 -8.24
CA TYR A 329 -21.55 -3.92 -7.90
C TYR A 329 -21.75 -2.87 -9.02
N GLY A 330 -22.25 -3.29 -10.20
CA GLY A 330 -22.56 -2.37 -11.30
C GLY A 330 -21.33 -1.77 -12.00
N LEU A 331 -20.17 -2.44 -11.92
CA LEU A 331 -18.88 -1.93 -12.40
C LEU A 331 -18.50 -2.43 -13.81
N GLY A 332 -19.46 -2.95 -14.60
CA GLY A 332 -19.17 -3.51 -15.92
C GLY A 332 -18.45 -2.53 -16.87
N ASP A 333 -18.92 -1.29 -16.95
CA ASP A 333 -18.30 -0.26 -17.80
C ASP A 333 -16.89 0.12 -17.29
N MET A 334 -16.71 0.19 -15.99
CA MET A 334 -15.40 0.46 -15.38
C MET A 334 -14.40 -0.67 -15.66
N ILE A 335 -14.82 -1.92 -15.53
CA ILE A 335 -13.99 -3.08 -15.84
C ILE A 335 -13.58 -3.05 -17.32
N ALA A 336 -14.52 -2.78 -18.24
CA ALA A 336 -14.21 -2.67 -19.67
C ALA A 336 -13.17 -1.56 -19.95
N LYS A 337 -13.31 -0.41 -19.31
CA LYS A 337 -12.36 0.70 -19.41
C LYS A 337 -10.99 0.34 -18.84
N LEU A 338 -10.94 -0.33 -17.66
CA LEU A 338 -9.69 -0.80 -17.06
C LEU A 338 -8.97 -1.80 -17.98
N GLN A 339 -9.69 -2.74 -18.58
CA GLN A 339 -9.13 -3.70 -19.53
C GLN A 339 -8.65 -3.03 -20.84
N GLU A 340 -9.34 -2.00 -21.33
CA GLU A 340 -8.90 -1.22 -22.49
C GLU A 340 -7.61 -0.45 -22.21
N VAL A 341 -7.55 0.25 -21.07
CA VAL A 341 -6.37 1.04 -20.64
C VAL A 341 -5.18 0.13 -20.33
N GLY A 342 -5.42 -1.00 -19.67
CA GLY A 342 -4.40 -1.97 -19.28
C GLY A 342 -3.98 -2.97 -20.37
N ALA A 343 -4.56 -2.88 -21.58
CA ALA A 343 -4.20 -3.77 -22.69
C ALA A 343 -2.74 -3.53 -23.14
N PRO A 344 -1.99 -4.58 -23.48
CA PRO A 344 -0.64 -4.46 -24.04
C PRO A 344 -0.64 -3.54 -25.26
N LYS A 345 0.31 -2.60 -25.31
CA LYS A 345 0.45 -1.62 -26.41
C LYS A 345 1.50 -2.03 -27.42
#